data_7d8f21fee7e739293927cf793502828b
#
_entry.id   7d8f21fee7e739293927cf793502828b
#
_cell.length_a   1.000
_cell.length_b   1.000
_cell.length_c   1.000
_cell.angle_alpha   90.00
_cell.angle_beta   90.00
_cell.angle_gamma   90.00
#
_symmetry.space_group_name_H-M   'P 1'
#
loop_
_entity.id
_entity.type
_entity.pdbx_description
1 polymer ?
#
loop_
_entity_poly.entity_id
_entity_poly.type
_entity_poly.pdbx_seq_one_letter_code
_entity_poly.pdbx_strand_id
1 'polypeptide(L)'
;MIKYRTSGMSARVVPVEVLRETDKSVYLPYGGGERRHSKRSDYECYHDTWRGAQKHLIHRVQNKIDILDDQKRTLQRRIREISGMKQPASSGEAS
;
A
#
# COMPACT_ATOMS: atom_id res chain seq x y z
N MET A 1 17.81 -14.03 -15.37
CA MET A 1 18.08 -12.83 -14.56
C MET A 1 17.24 -12.86 -13.30
N ILE A 2 17.73 -12.23 -12.26
CA ILE A 2 17.00 -12.17 -10.99
C ILE A 2 16.31 -10.81 -10.88
N LYS A 3 15.02 -10.85 -10.56
CA LYS A 3 14.25 -9.66 -10.18
C LYS A 3 13.79 -9.84 -8.74
N TYR A 4 13.42 -8.76 -8.11
CA TYR A 4 13.00 -8.76 -6.70
C TYR A 4 11.53 -8.38 -6.62
N ARG A 5 10.73 -9.33 -6.17
CA ARG A 5 9.28 -9.18 -6.12
C ARG A 5 8.82 -8.70 -4.75
N THR A 6 7.94 -7.72 -4.74
CA THR A 6 7.21 -7.27 -3.56
C THR A 6 5.72 -7.54 -3.77
N SER A 7 5.02 -7.93 -2.72
CA SER A 7 3.59 -8.28 -2.81
C SER A 7 2.80 -7.53 -1.76
N GLY A 8 1.85 -6.70 -2.19
CA GLY A 8 0.95 -5.98 -1.30
C GLY A 8 1.68 -5.22 -0.20
N MET A 9 1.25 -5.41 1.03
CA MET A 9 1.86 -4.82 2.24
C MET A 9 2.82 -5.78 2.94
N SER A 10 3.22 -6.84 2.25
CA SER A 10 4.18 -7.80 2.79
C SER A 10 5.51 -7.12 3.12
N ALA A 11 6.13 -7.54 4.21
CA ALA A 11 7.47 -7.05 4.60
C ALA A 11 8.57 -7.91 3.97
N ARG A 12 8.30 -8.55 2.83
CA ARG A 12 9.24 -9.47 2.20
C ARG A 12 9.62 -9.00 0.80
N VAL A 13 10.89 -9.18 0.48
CA VAL A 13 11.43 -9.06 -0.87
C VAL A 13 11.83 -10.46 -1.31
N VAL A 14 11.22 -10.96 -2.37
CA VAL A 14 11.46 -12.33 -2.86
C VAL A 14 12.27 -12.28 -4.14
N PRO A 15 13.46 -12.87 -4.19
CA PRO A 15 14.18 -13.00 -5.45
C PRO A 15 13.47 -14.00 -6.36
N VAL A 16 13.30 -13.64 -7.62
CA VAL A 16 12.58 -14.44 -8.60
C VAL A 16 13.42 -14.56 -9.86
N GLU A 17 13.60 -15.80 -10.33
CA GLU A 17 14.26 -16.04 -11.61
C GLU A 17 13.34 -15.65 -12.75
N VAL A 18 13.82 -14.77 -13.62
CA VAL A 18 13.07 -14.26 -14.77
C VAL A 18 13.78 -14.69 -16.03
N LEU A 19 13.05 -15.29 -16.97
CA LEU A 19 13.60 -15.75 -18.24
C LEU A 19 13.93 -14.60 -19.17
N ARG A 20 13.05 -13.63 -19.25
CA ARG A 20 13.23 -12.41 -20.06
C ARG A 20 12.28 -11.33 -19.58
N GLU A 21 12.49 -10.11 -20.04
CA GLU A 21 11.63 -8.98 -19.67
C GLU A 21 11.36 -8.08 -20.88
N THR A 22 10.27 -7.34 -20.80
CA THR A 22 9.95 -6.22 -21.65
C THR A 22 9.79 -4.98 -20.78
N ASP A 23 9.45 -3.84 -21.38
CA ASP A 23 9.27 -2.61 -20.60
C ASP A 23 8.24 -2.74 -19.48
N LYS A 24 7.19 -3.53 -19.70
CA LYS A 24 6.07 -3.63 -18.76
C LYS A 24 5.86 -5.00 -18.15
N SER A 25 6.59 -6.00 -18.60
CA SER A 25 6.34 -7.39 -18.22
C SER A 25 7.62 -8.15 -17.94
N VAL A 26 7.48 -9.19 -17.14
CA VAL A 26 8.49 -10.22 -16.89
C VAL A 26 7.91 -11.57 -17.25
N TYR A 27 8.76 -12.49 -17.68
CA TYR A 27 8.37 -13.84 -18.07
C TYR A 27 9.07 -14.83 -17.16
N LEU A 28 8.28 -15.61 -16.45
CA LEU A 28 8.76 -16.58 -15.47
C LEU A 28 8.62 -18.01 -16.01
N PRO A 29 9.47 -18.94 -15.57
CA PRO A 29 9.29 -20.37 -15.91
C PRO A 29 7.92 -20.88 -15.43
N TYR A 30 7.23 -21.60 -16.30
CA TYR A 30 5.94 -22.18 -15.95
C TYR A 30 5.68 -23.40 -16.80
N GLY A 31 5.63 -24.58 -16.17
CA GLY A 31 5.21 -25.81 -16.83
C GLY A 31 5.96 -26.16 -18.12
N GLY A 32 7.25 -25.96 -18.19
CA GLY A 32 8.06 -26.20 -19.39
C GLY A 32 8.02 -25.06 -20.41
N GLY A 33 7.27 -24.01 -20.13
CA GLY A 33 7.22 -22.79 -20.94
C GLY A 33 7.44 -21.56 -20.08
N GLU A 34 6.77 -20.48 -20.42
CA GLU A 34 6.87 -19.23 -19.68
C GLU A 34 5.49 -18.63 -19.45
N ARG A 35 5.39 -17.83 -18.38
CA ARG A 35 4.18 -17.10 -18.05
C ARG A 35 4.50 -15.63 -17.88
N ARG A 36 3.69 -14.77 -18.48
CA ARG A 36 3.86 -13.32 -18.40
C ARG A 36 3.24 -12.78 -17.11
N HIS A 37 3.99 -11.89 -16.46
CA HIS A 37 3.51 -11.11 -15.32
C HIS A 37 3.80 -9.64 -15.56
N SER A 38 2.89 -8.76 -15.18
CA SER A 38 3.15 -7.33 -15.23
C SER A 38 4.21 -6.95 -14.20
N LYS A 39 5.13 -6.07 -14.59
CA LYS A 39 6.14 -5.53 -13.67
C LYS A 39 5.51 -4.78 -12.50
N ARG A 40 4.37 -4.15 -12.74
CA ARG A 40 3.61 -3.43 -11.72
C ARG A 40 2.15 -3.82 -11.81
N SER A 41 1.59 -4.24 -10.70
CA SER A 41 0.17 -4.48 -10.55
C SER A 41 -0.25 -4.02 -9.16
N ASP A 42 -1.53 -4.06 -8.87
CA ASP A 42 -2.03 -3.70 -7.52
C ASP A 42 -1.49 -4.64 -6.44
N TYR A 43 -1.10 -5.84 -6.83
CA TYR A 43 -0.64 -6.88 -5.91
C TYR A 43 0.86 -7.05 -5.88
N GLU A 44 1.52 -7.00 -7.02
CA GLU A 44 2.92 -7.36 -7.16
C GLU A 44 3.70 -6.34 -7.95
N CYS A 45 4.93 -6.12 -7.54
CA CYS A 45 5.89 -5.31 -8.30
C CYS A 45 7.20 -6.06 -8.40
N TYR A 46 7.87 -5.92 -9.54
CA TYR A 46 9.19 -6.51 -9.80
C TYR A 46 10.21 -5.38 -9.91
N HIS A 47 11.29 -5.51 -9.18
CA HIS A 47 12.34 -4.49 -9.09
C HIS A 47 13.67 -5.06 -9.55
N ASP A 48 14.51 -4.20 -10.12
CA ASP A 48 15.83 -4.62 -10.62
C ASP A 48 16.80 -4.93 -9.50
N THR A 49 16.66 -4.28 -8.35
CA THR A 49 17.55 -4.44 -7.21
C THR A 49 16.77 -4.72 -5.94
N TRP A 50 17.40 -5.41 -5.00
CA TRP A 50 16.83 -5.65 -3.68
C TRP A 50 16.57 -4.34 -2.94
N ARG A 51 17.51 -3.40 -3.04
CA ARG A 51 17.38 -2.10 -2.37
C ARG A 51 16.22 -1.29 -2.94
N GLY A 52 16.03 -1.35 -4.25
CA GLY A 52 14.87 -0.72 -4.89
C GLY A 52 13.55 -1.30 -4.40
N ALA A 53 13.49 -2.62 -4.24
CA ALA A 53 12.34 -3.31 -3.68
C ALA A 53 12.09 -2.89 -2.23
N GLN A 54 13.14 -2.81 -1.42
CA GLN A 54 13.07 -2.36 -0.04
C GLN A 54 12.51 -0.94 0.06
N LYS A 55 13.03 -0.03 -0.73
CA LYS A 55 12.55 1.37 -0.76
C LYS A 55 11.08 1.45 -1.14
N HIS A 56 10.66 0.64 -2.10
CA HIS A 56 9.27 0.57 -2.52
C HIS A 56 8.35 0.15 -1.36
N LEU A 57 8.74 -0.86 -0.61
CA LEU A 57 7.96 -1.32 0.54
C LEU A 57 7.88 -0.26 1.63
N ILE A 58 8.99 0.39 1.94
CA ILE A 58 9.04 1.48 2.92
C ILE A 58 8.10 2.61 2.50
N HIS A 59 8.15 3.00 1.24
CA HIS A 59 7.31 4.06 0.70
C HIS A 59 5.81 3.71 0.79
N ARG A 60 5.45 2.47 0.50
CA ARG A 60 4.07 1.99 0.62
C ARG A 60 3.57 2.07 2.05
N VAL A 61 4.37 1.61 3.00
CA VAL A 61 4.01 1.64 4.42
C VAL A 61 3.91 3.08 4.90
N GLN A 62 4.84 3.95 4.50
CA GLN A 62 4.81 5.36 4.86
C GLN A 62 3.54 6.05 4.33
N ASN A 63 3.16 5.77 3.10
CA ASN A 63 1.91 6.30 2.54
C ASN A 63 0.69 5.86 3.36
N LYS A 64 0.69 4.62 3.83
CA LYS A 64 -0.39 4.12 4.68
C LYS A 64 -0.44 4.85 6.01
N ILE A 65 0.72 5.11 6.61
CA ILE A 65 0.82 5.89 7.85
C ILE A 65 0.25 7.30 7.62
N ASP A 66 0.62 7.95 6.53
CA ASP A 66 0.16 9.30 6.21
C ASP A 66 -1.37 9.35 6.06
N ILE A 67 -1.95 8.35 5.40
CA ILE A 67 -3.40 8.23 5.26
C ILE A 67 -4.07 8.07 6.62
N LEU A 68 -3.52 7.22 7.47
CA LEU A 68 -4.05 6.99 8.82
C LEU A 68 -3.94 8.23 9.69
N ASP A 69 -2.85 8.99 9.55
CA ASP A 69 -2.68 10.26 10.27
C ASP A 69 -3.74 11.28 9.85
N ASP A 70 -4.03 11.37 8.56
CA ASP A 70 -5.08 12.26 8.06
C ASP A 70 -6.46 11.86 8.59
N GLN A 71 -6.75 10.56 8.61
CA GLN A 71 -7.99 10.04 9.18
C GLN A 71 -8.09 10.36 10.67
N LYS A 72 -7.00 10.19 11.39
CA LYS A 72 -6.91 10.51 12.81
C LYS A 72 -7.21 11.98 13.06
N ARG A 73 -6.60 12.89 12.28
CA ARG A 73 -6.85 14.33 12.42
C ARG A 73 -8.31 14.69 12.15
N THR A 74 -8.92 14.07 11.15
CA THR A 74 -10.32 14.28 10.83
C THR A 74 -11.23 13.87 11.99
N LEU A 75 -10.95 12.72 12.58
CA LEU A 75 -11.72 12.22 13.73
C LEU A 75 -11.52 13.09 14.98
N GLN A 76 -10.31 13.55 15.22
CA GLN A 76 -10.00 14.46 16.32
C GLN A 76 -10.73 15.79 16.17
N ARG A 77 -10.84 16.30 14.93
CA ARG A 77 -11.62 17.50 14.65
C ARG A 77 -13.09 17.28 14.98
N ARG A 78 -13.64 16.13 14.61
CA ARG A 78 -15.01 15.76 14.97
C ARG A 78 -15.25 15.77 16.48
N ILE A 79 -14.31 15.21 17.24
CA ILE A 79 -14.40 15.20 18.70
C ILE A 79 -14.48 16.63 19.22
N ARG A 80 -13.64 17.54 18.70
CA ARG A 80 -13.66 18.95 19.10
C ARG A 80 -14.97 19.64 18.76
N GLU A 81 -15.51 19.36 17.59
CA GLU A 81 -16.81 19.88 17.17
C GLU A 81 -17.93 19.41 18.07
N ILE A 82 -17.94 18.11 18.37
CA ILE A 82 -18.94 17.52 19.27
C ILE A 82 -18.79 18.05 20.68
N SER A 83 -17.58 18.16 21.20
CA SER A 83 -17.29 18.69 22.53
C SER A 83 -17.69 20.15 22.67
N GLY A 84 -17.66 20.89 21.57
CA GLY A 84 -18.09 22.30 21.53
C GLY A 84 -19.59 22.49 21.40
N MET A 85 -20.35 21.42 21.19
CA MET A 85 -21.78 21.50 21.07
C MET A 85 -22.41 21.93 22.39
N LYS A 86 -23.39 22.80 22.31
CA LYS A 86 -24.11 23.28 23.48
C LYS A 86 -25.54 22.77 23.44
N GLN A 87 -26.03 22.39 24.59
CA GLN A 87 -27.41 22.00 24.72
C GLN A 87 -28.28 23.24 24.47
N PRO A 88 -29.28 23.17 23.56
CA PRO A 88 -30.19 24.29 23.36
C PRO A 88 -30.92 24.65 24.64
N ALA A 89 -31.14 25.94 24.85
CA ALA A 89 -31.78 26.42 26.07
C ALA A 89 -33.19 25.84 26.24
N SER A 90 -33.90 25.59 25.13
CA SER A 90 -35.26 25.04 25.20
C SER A 90 -35.31 23.54 25.26
N SER A 91 -34.20 22.87 25.27
CA SER A 91 -34.16 21.41 25.18
C SER A 91 -34.27 20.69 26.51
N GLY A 92 -34.33 21.43 27.59
CA GLY A 92 -34.38 20.81 28.89
C GLY A 92 -35.58 19.88 29.08
N GLU A 93 -36.68 20.22 28.47
CA GLU A 93 -37.88 19.43 28.51
C GLU A 93 -37.79 18.16 27.69
N ALA A 94 -36.93 18.12 26.73
CA ALA A 94 -36.78 16.97 25.84
C ALA A 94 -36.00 15.83 26.46
N SER A 95 -35.35 16.04 27.53
CA SER A 95 -34.49 15.04 28.17
C SER A 95 -35.27 14.04 29.03
#